data_7653a362883783cc16daebb5ee1f57c0
#
_entry.id   7653a362883783cc16daebb5ee1f57c0
#
_cell.length_a   1.000
_cell.length_b   1.000
_cell.length_c   1.000
_cell.angle_alpha   90.00
_cell.angle_beta   90.00
_cell.angle_gamma   90.00
#
_symmetry.space_group_name_H-M   'P 1'
#
loop_
_entity.id
_entity.type
_entity.pdbx_description
1 polymer ?
#
loop_
_entity_poly.entity_id
_entity_poly.type
_entity_poly.pdbx_seq_one_letter_code
_entity_poly.pdbx_strand_id
1 'polypeptide(L)'
;QPMEDGVITISRADGKYTFPAHFQLVAAMNPCKCGFYPDRTRCNCLPGDISRYLKRISGPLLDRIDICTEISPVEYGELTGKRENESSEAIRSRVLAAHRRQQERYQKAGIQFNSQLTTRVIQNLCPLGTEETGIMEQAFESLRLSARGYYRIIRVARTIADLEEQE
;
A
#
# COMPACT_ATOMS: atom_id res chain seq x y z
N GLN A 1 -12.12 0.03 -10.39
CA GLN A 1 -12.05 1.26 -11.22
C GLN A 1 -11.88 2.53 -10.35
N PRO A 2 -12.74 2.86 -9.34
CA PRO A 2 -12.61 4.13 -8.60
C PRO A 2 -11.24 4.34 -7.93
N MET A 3 -10.60 3.27 -7.45
CA MET A 3 -9.27 3.33 -6.82
C MET A 3 -8.14 3.71 -7.80
N GLU A 4 -8.35 3.56 -9.11
CA GLU A 4 -7.34 3.86 -10.14
C GLU A 4 -7.70 5.13 -10.89
N ASP A 5 -8.97 5.23 -11.31
CA ASP A 5 -9.44 6.31 -12.16
C ASP A 5 -9.75 7.58 -11.37
N GLY A 6 -9.88 7.49 -10.03
CA GLY A 6 -10.27 8.60 -9.18
C GLY A 6 -11.68 9.14 -9.45
N VAL A 7 -12.50 8.36 -10.19
CA VAL A 7 -13.87 8.73 -10.55
C VAL A 7 -14.81 7.53 -10.49
N ILE A 8 -16.07 7.79 -10.18
CA ILE A 8 -17.18 6.84 -10.31
C ILE A 8 -18.12 7.34 -11.39
N THR A 9 -18.42 6.50 -12.35
CA THR A 9 -19.39 6.81 -13.41
C THR A 9 -20.61 5.92 -13.26
N ILE A 10 -21.79 6.53 -13.17
CA ILE A 10 -23.09 5.87 -13.10
C ILE A 10 -23.83 6.17 -14.40
N SER A 11 -24.18 5.12 -15.15
CA SER A 11 -24.97 5.22 -16.35
C SER A 11 -26.42 4.79 -16.05
N ARG A 12 -27.38 5.64 -16.38
CA ARG A 12 -28.82 5.37 -16.29
C ARG A 12 -29.49 5.69 -17.62
N ALA A 13 -30.78 5.35 -17.75
CA ALA A 13 -31.54 5.63 -18.96
C ALA A 13 -31.62 7.14 -19.31
N ASP A 14 -31.58 7.98 -18.30
CA ASP A 14 -31.68 9.45 -18.38
C ASP A 14 -30.32 10.16 -18.53
N GLY A 15 -29.18 9.42 -18.43
CA GLY A 15 -27.88 10.03 -18.62
C GLY A 15 -26.71 9.30 -17.96
N LYS A 16 -25.53 9.91 -18.15
CA LYS A 16 -24.26 9.45 -17.59
C LYS A 16 -23.73 10.51 -16.62
N TYR A 17 -23.56 10.11 -15.37
CA TYR A 17 -23.11 10.97 -14.28
C TYR A 17 -21.75 10.52 -13.81
N THR A 18 -20.78 11.43 -13.68
CA THR A 18 -19.44 11.15 -13.20
C THR A 18 -19.17 11.96 -11.94
N PHE A 19 -18.70 11.27 -10.90
CA PHE A 19 -18.38 11.84 -9.60
C PHE A 19 -16.90 11.64 -9.28
N PRO A 20 -16.22 12.63 -8.66
CA PRO A 20 -14.88 12.42 -8.14
C PRO A 20 -14.88 11.37 -7.02
N ALA A 21 -13.86 10.51 -7.01
CA ALA A 21 -13.73 9.42 -6.06
C ALA A 21 -12.27 9.25 -5.61
N HIS A 22 -11.69 10.35 -5.13
CA HIS A 22 -10.36 10.32 -4.51
C HIS A 22 -10.50 9.92 -3.04
N PHE A 23 -10.07 8.72 -2.69
CA PHE A 23 -10.14 8.20 -1.33
C PHE A 23 -8.93 7.30 -1.02
N GLN A 24 -8.63 7.16 0.26
CA GLN A 24 -7.70 6.17 0.78
C GLN A 24 -8.49 4.96 1.30
N LEU A 25 -8.10 3.76 0.87
CA LEU A 25 -8.67 2.52 1.38
C LEU A 25 -7.79 1.99 2.51
N VAL A 26 -8.35 1.85 3.70
CA VAL A 26 -7.75 1.12 4.81
C VAL A 26 -8.68 -0.02 5.17
N ALA A 27 -8.16 -1.25 5.18
CA ALA A 27 -8.95 -2.44 5.45
C ALA A 27 -8.23 -3.34 6.45
N ALA A 28 -8.99 -4.00 7.29
CA ALA A 28 -8.51 -5.04 8.19
C ALA A 28 -9.35 -6.31 8.01
N MET A 29 -8.71 -7.45 8.09
CA MET A 29 -9.39 -8.75 8.01
C MET A 29 -8.73 -9.77 8.92
N ASN A 30 -9.50 -10.75 9.35
CA ASN A 30 -8.96 -11.90 10.03
C ASN A 30 -8.28 -12.87 9.04
N PRO A 31 -7.27 -13.63 9.47
CA PRO A 31 -6.57 -14.57 8.59
C PRO A 31 -7.39 -15.82 8.24
N CYS A 32 -8.48 -16.09 8.97
CA CYS A 32 -9.43 -17.18 8.73
C CYS A 32 -10.75 -16.91 9.43
N LYS A 33 -11.76 -17.79 9.26
CA LYS A 33 -13.09 -17.64 9.87
C LYS A 33 -13.07 -17.59 11.40
N CYS A 34 -12.15 -18.34 12.07
CA CYS A 34 -12.04 -18.31 13.52
C CYS A 34 -11.08 -17.23 14.04
N GLY A 35 -10.29 -16.59 13.17
CA GLY A 35 -9.38 -15.50 13.52
C GLY A 35 -8.00 -15.94 14.05
N PHE A 36 -7.73 -17.22 14.24
CA PHE A 36 -6.53 -17.70 14.94
C PHE A 36 -5.43 -18.25 14.04
N TYR A 37 -5.64 -18.39 12.74
CA TYR A 37 -4.56 -18.80 11.85
C TYR A 37 -3.43 -17.74 11.87
N PRO A 38 -2.13 -18.12 11.88
CA PRO A 38 -1.58 -19.46 11.69
C PRO A 38 -1.44 -20.32 12.98
N ASP A 39 -1.85 -19.82 14.14
CA ASP A 39 -1.76 -20.56 15.40
C ASP A 39 -2.65 -21.84 15.36
N ARG A 40 -2.01 -22.99 15.14
CA ARG A 40 -2.68 -24.27 15.01
C ARG A 40 -3.19 -24.83 16.33
N THR A 41 -2.79 -24.29 17.46
CA THR A 41 -3.31 -24.71 18.77
C THR A 41 -4.71 -24.16 19.02
N ARG A 42 -5.04 -23.02 18.44
CA ARG A 42 -6.31 -22.30 18.58
C ARG A 42 -7.17 -22.37 17.32
N CYS A 43 -6.53 -22.52 16.16
CA CYS A 43 -7.22 -22.54 14.87
C CYS A 43 -7.68 -23.95 14.48
N ASN A 44 -8.99 -24.15 14.43
CA ASN A 44 -9.64 -25.41 14.02
C ASN A 44 -10.09 -25.40 12.54
N CYS A 45 -9.71 -24.37 11.77
CA CYS A 45 -10.09 -24.30 10.36
C CYS A 45 -9.30 -25.28 9.51
N LEU A 46 -9.95 -26.01 8.63
CA LEU A 46 -9.32 -26.86 7.64
C LEU A 46 -8.56 -25.99 6.61
N PRO A 47 -7.43 -26.48 6.04
CA PRO A 47 -6.67 -25.74 5.03
C PRO A 47 -7.53 -25.28 3.83
N GLY A 48 -8.48 -26.13 3.39
CA GLY A 48 -9.40 -25.81 2.31
C GLY A 48 -10.36 -24.65 2.65
N ASP A 49 -10.78 -24.56 3.92
CA ASP A 49 -11.67 -23.47 4.37
C ASP A 49 -10.91 -22.14 4.49
N ILE A 50 -9.67 -22.18 4.97
CA ILE A 50 -8.79 -21.00 5.01
C ILE A 50 -8.57 -20.49 3.59
N SER A 51 -8.18 -21.36 2.65
CA SER A 51 -7.99 -20.99 1.24
C SER A 51 -9.26 -20.40 0.61
N ARG A 52 -10.42 -21.01 0.86
CA ARG A 52 -11.72 -20.50 0.37
C ARG A 52 -12.08 -19.15 0.98
N TYR A 53 -11.75 -18.94 2.25
CA TYR A 53 -11.98 -17.67 2.93
C TYR A 53 -11.11 -16.56 2.35
N LEU A 54 -9.81 -16.79 2.18
CA LEU A 54 -8.85 -15.81 1.62
C LEU A 54 -9.16 -15.51 0.15
N LYS A 55 -9.58 -16.49 -0.64
CA LYS A 55 -9.98 -16.29 -2.05
C LYS A 55 -11.21 -15.40 -2.26
N ARG A 56 -11.92 -15.01 -1.19
CA ARG A 56 -13.00 -14.01 -1.30
C ARG A 56 -12.49 -12.63 -1.66
N ILE A 57 -11.24 -12.33 -1.32
CA ILE A 57 -10.57 -11.13 -1.80
C ILE A 57 -9.95 -11.49 -3.15
N SER A 58 -10.39 -10.80 -4.19
CA SER A 58 -9.88 -11.08 -5.54
C SER A 58 -8.42 -10.63 -5.70
N GLY A 59 -7.63 -11.37 -6.46
CA GLY A 59 -6.26 -10.96 -6.82
C GLY A 59 -6.19 -9.53 -7.37
N PRO A 60 -7.06 -9.15 -8.34
CA PRO A 60 -7.11 -7.79 -8.85
C PRO A 60 -7.38 -6.70 -7.80
N LEU A 61 -8.07 -7.01 -6.69
CA LEU A 61 -8.21 -6.06 -5.58
C LEU A 61 -6.93 -5.94 -4.77
N LEU A 62 -6.28 -7.08 -4.44
CA LEU A 62 -4.98 -7.09 -3.76
C LEU A 62 -3.90 -6.38 -4.56
N ASP A 63 -3.91 -6.51 -5.88
CA ASP A 63 -3.01 -5.77 -6.78
C ASP A 63 -3.19 -4.25 -6.72
N ARG A 64 -4.26 -3.75 -6.11
CA ARG A 64 -4.54 -2.32 -5.95
C ARG A 64 -4.25 -1.80 -4.55
N ILE A 65 -3.96 -2.69 -3.61
CA ILE A 65 -3.58 -2.33 -2.24
C ILE A 65 -2.06 -2.20 -2.21
N ASP A 66 -1.56 -1.01 -1.90
CA ASP A 66 -0.13 -0.70 -1.96
C ASP A 66 0.67 -1.41 -0.86
N ILE A 67 0.11 -1.55 0.33
CA ILE A 67 0.78 -2.14 1.49
C ILE A 67 -0.15 -3.17 2.13
N CYS A 68 0.35 -4.41 2.26
CA CYS A 68 -0.30 -5.47 3.01
C CYS A 68 0.65 -5.89 4.14
N THR A 69 0.15 -5.89 5.37
CA THR A 69 0.95 -6.30 6.54
C THR A 69 0.17 -7.28 7.40
N GLU A 70 0.89 -8.21 8.01
CA GLU A 70 0.37 -9.10 9.03
C GLU A 70 0.63 -8.48 10.40
N ILE A 71 -0.40 -8.49 11.26
CA ILE A 71 -0.32 -7.97 12.62
C ILE A 71 -0.32 -9.16 13.57
N SER A 72 0.77 -9.30 14.32
CA SER A 72 0.88 -10.32 15.37
C SER A 72 -0.05 -10.00 16.55
N PRO A 73 -0.58 -11.03 17.24
CA PRO A 73 -1.28 -10.81 18.51
C PRO A 73 -0.38 -10.11 19.53
N VAL A 74 -0.97 -9.18 20.26
CA VAL A 74 -0.27 -8.47 21.34
C VAL A 74 -0.11 -9.40 22.55
N GLU A 75 1.11 -9.51 23.06
CA GLU A 75 1.36 -10.28 24.28
C GLU A 75 0.95 -9.53 25.54
N TYR A 76 0.60 -10.26 26.60
CA TYR A 76 0.16 -9.67 27.87
C TYR A 76 1.17 -8.66 28.46
N GLY A 77 2.48 -8.97 28.35
CA GLY A 77 3.55 -8.08 28.77
C GLY A 77 3.59 -6.75 28.02
N GLU A 78 3.20 -6.73 26.75
CA GLU A 78 3.12 -5.52 25.94
C GLU A 78 1.89 -4.66 26.30
N LEU A 79 0.77 -5.30 26.71
CA LEU A 79 -0.43 -4.59 27.18
C LEU A 79 -0.23 -3.90 28.52
N THR A 80 0.57 -4.52 29.41
CA THR A 80 0.78 -4.01 30.78
C THR A 80 2.07 -3.20 30.92
N GLY A 81 2.98 -3.32 29.95
CA GLY A 81 4.23 -2.57 29.90
C GLY A 81 3.99 -1.09 29.61
N LYS A 82 4.76 -0.22 30.29
CA LYS A 82 4.82 1.22 29.97
C LYS A 82 5.70 1.44 28.72
N ARG A 83 5.29 0.89 27.58
CA ARG A 83 5.92 1.27 26.32
C ARG A 83 5.41 2.65 25.94
N GLU A 84 6.28 3.63 25.89
CA GLU A 84 5.97 4.91 25.27
C GLU A 84 5.84 4.68 23.77
N ASN A 85 4.62 4.64 23.29
CA ASN A 85 4.34 4.62 21.87
C ASN A 85 4.64 6.00 21.27
N GLU A 86 5.08 6.01 20.01
CA GLU A 86 5.27 7.27 19.29
C GLU A 86 3.96 8.08 19.26
N SER A 87 4.05 9.37 19.57
CA SER A 87 2.88 10.24 19.60
C SER A 87 2.35 10.53 18.19
N SER A 88 1.04 10.76 18.07
CA SER A 88 0.43 11.19 16.81
C SER A 88 1.04 12.48 16.25
N GLU A 89 1.52 13.37 17.13
CA GLU A 89 2.21 14.62 16.73
C GLU A 89 3.55 14.34 16.07
N ALA A 90 4.35 13.44 16.62
CA ALA A 90 5.64 13.04 16.03
C ALA A 90 5.42 12.39 14.65
N ILE A 91 4.46 11.47 14.54
CA ILE A 91 4.09 10.84 13.27
C ILE A 91 3.64 11.92 12.26
N ARG A 92 2.76 12.83 12.68
CA ARG A 92 2.26 13.90 11.81
C ARG A 92 3.38 14.81 11.31
N SER A 93 4.33 15.17 12.17
CA SER A 93 5.47 16.02 11.81
C SER A 93 6.29 15.37 10.72
N ARG A 94 6.63 14.07 10.85
CA ARG A 94 7.37 13.28 9.86
C ARG A 94 6.62 13.18 8.53
N VAL A 95 5.31 12.92 8.57
CA VAL A 95 4.47 12.86 7.37
C VAL A 95 4.42 14.20 6.65
N LEU A 96 4.28 15.32 7.38
CA LEU A 96 4.27 16.65 6.78
C LEU A 96 5.62 17.02 6.15
N ALA A 97 6.75 16.59 6.75
CA ALA A 97 8.06 16.79 6.17
C ALA A 97 8.21 16.01 4.85
N ALA A 98 7.78 14.75 4.81
CA ALA A 98 7.76 13.95 3.59
C ALA A 98 6.88 14.59 2.49
N HIS A 99 5.69 15.09 2.85
CA HIS A 99 4.82 15.79 1.89
C HIS A 99 5.47 17.04 1.30
N ARG A 100 6.19 17.84 2.10
CA ARG A 100 6.91 19.03 1.60
C ARG A 100 7.96 18.64 0.56
N ARG A 101 8.76 17.59 0.83
CA ARG A 101 9.74 17.06 -0.12
C ARG A 101 9.10 16.63 -1.43
N GLN A 102 7.96 15.94 -1.38
CA GLN A 102 7.23 15.56 -2.58
C GLN A 102 6.75 16.77 -3.37
N GLN A 103 6.16 17.76 -2.71
CA GLN A 103 5.69 18.98 -3.34
C GLN A 103 6.83 19.76 -4.01
N GLU A 104 7.98 19.90 -3.34
CA GLU A 104 9.17 20.56 -3.90
C GLU A 104 9.70 19.80 -5.12
N ARG A 105 9.85 18.46 -5.01
CA ARG A 105 10.31 17.59 -6.11
C ARG A 105 9.43 17.68 -7.34
N TYR A 106 8.12 17.73 -7.16
CA TYR A 106 7.14 17.64 -8.24
C TYR A 106 6.50 18.97 -8.63
N GLN A 107 6.99 20.08 -8.09
CA GLN A 107 6.40 21.41 -8.31
C GLN A 107 6.17 21.71 -9.81
N LYS A 108 7.15 21.39 -10.67
CA LYS A 108 7.08 21.62 -12.12
C LYS A 108 6.17 20.63 -12.86
N ALA A 109 5.86 19.49 -12.24
CA ALA A 109 5.04 18.44 -12.85
C ALA A 109 3.55 18.53 -12.48
N GLY A 110 3.17 19.44 -11.57
CA GLY A 110 1.79 19.58 -11.09
C GLY A 110 1.29 18.37 -10.29
N ILE A 111 2.22 17.57 -9.73
CA ILE A 111 1.96 16.39 -8.93
C ILE A 111 2.17 16.75 -7.46
N GLN A 112 1.32 16.24 -6.57
CA GLN A 112 1.39 16.53 -5.14
C GLN A 112 1.98 15.38 -4.33
N PHE A 113 1.73 14.13 -4.74
CA PHE A 113 2.08 12.92 -3.98
C PHE A 113 2.69 11.84 -4.86
N ASN A 114 3.57 11.03 -4.28
CA ASN A 114 4.16 9.86 -4.95
C ASN A 114 3.10 8.89 -5.52
N SER A 115 1.92 8.80 -4.91
CA SER A 115 0.82 7.97 -5.39
C SER A 115 0.29 8.38 -6.78
N GLN A 116 0.48 9.63 -7.18
CA GLN A 116 0.05 10.18 -8.47
C GLN A 116 1.09 9.99 -9.59
N LEU A 117 2.26 9.44 -9.27
CA LEU A 117 3.31 9.23 -10.25
C LEU A 117 2.91 8.23 -11.32
N THR A 118 2.88 8.67 -12.56
CA THR A 118 2.73 7.79 -13.72
C THR A 118 4.07 7.11 -14.07
N THR A 119 4.03 6.02 -14.81
CA THR A 119 5.23 5.33 -15.29
C THR A 119 6.28 6.26 -15.90
N ARG A 120 5.84 7.16 -16.77
CA ARG A 120 6.73 8.14 -17.44
C ARG A 120 7.39 9.10 -16.44
N VAL A 121 6.65 9.53 -15.44
CA VAL A 121 7.17 10.45 -14.42
C VAL A 121 8.16 9.74 -13.50
N ILE A 122 7.89 8.48 -13.13
CA ILE A 122 8.81 7.66 -12.32
C ILE A 122 10.16 7.54 -13.03
N GLN A 123 10.17 7.20 -14.31
CA GLN A 123 11.41 7.04 -15.09
C GLN A 123 12.25 8.31 -15.14
N ASN A 124 11.62 9.47 -15.12
CA ASN A 124 12.33 10.76 -15.22
C ASN A 124 12.73 11.37 -13.87
N LEU A 125 11.88 11.21 -12.83
CA LEU A 125 12.05 11.90 -11.56
C LEU A 125 12.47 10.98 -10.40
N CYS A 126 12.40 9.67 -10.59
CA CYS A 126 12.82 8.65 -9.62
C CYS A 126 13.67 7.59 -10.32
N PRO A 127 14.78 7.96 -10.98
CA PRO A 127 15.65 6.97 -11.62
C PRO A 127 16.24 6.06 -10.54
N LEU A 128 16.28 4.77 -10.83
CA LEU A 128 16.96 3.78 -10.00
C LEU A 128 18.45 3.78 -10.35
N GLY A 129 19.31 3.69 -9.34
CA GLY A 129 20.72 3.44 -9.53
C GLY A 129 20.98 2.00 -9.99
N THR A 130 22.25 1.65 -10.15
CA THR A 130 22.65 0.31 -10.64
C THR A 130 22.29 -0.78 -9.63
N GLU A 131 22.47 -0.51 -8.35
CA GLU A 131 22.19 -1.45 -7.26
C GLU A 131 20.68 -1.69 -7.14
N GLU A 132 19.87 -0.64 -7.08
CA GLU A 132 18.42 -0.70 -6.99
C GLU A 132 17.81 -1.38 -8.21
N THR A 133 18.38 -1.15 -9.40
CA THR A 133 17.95 -1.82 -10.62
C THR A 133 18.17 -3.33 -10.52
N GLY A 134 19.33 -3.76 -10.03
CA GLY A 134 19.63 -5.18 -9.83
C GLY A 134 18.69 -5.85 -8.81
N ILE A 135 18.39 -5.17 -7.70
CA ILE A 135 17.43 -5.66 -6.69
C ILE A 135 16.03 -5.78 -7.32
N MET A 136 15.60 -4.78 -8.07
CA MET A 136 14.28 -4.77 -8.70
C MET A 136 14.15 -5.82 -9.80
N GLU A 137 15.20 -6.09 -10.56
CA GLU A 137 15.24 -7.17 -11.57
C GLU A 137 15.08 -8.54 -10.92
N GLN A 138 15.87 -8.82 -9.88
CA GLN A 138 15.77 -10.05 -9.10
C GLN A 138 14.38 -10.21 -8.47
N ALA A 139 13.82 -9.15 -7.89
CA ALA A 139 12.47 -9.16 -7.32
C ALA A 139 11.39 -9.40 -8.38
N PHE A 140 11.54 -8.80 -9.56
CA PHE A 140 10.59 -8.95 -10.66
C PHE A 140 10.51 -10.41 -11.12
N GLU A 141 11.65 -11.08 -11.27
CA GLU A 141 11.70 -12.48 -11.67
C GLU A 141 11.24 -13.44 -10.55
N SER A 142 11.80 -13.30 -9.34
CA SER A 142 11.54 -14.24 -8.24
C SER A 142 10.10 -14.17 -7.72
N LEU A 143 9.52 -12.98 -7.64
CA LEU A 143 8.16 -12.75 -7.17
C LEU A 143 7.13 -12.72 -8.30
N ARG A 144 7.56 -12.86 -9.57
CA ARG A 144 6.71 -12.78 -10.76
C ARG A 144 5.84 -11.52 -10.75
N LEU A 145 6.48 -10.39 -10.52
CA LEU A 145 5.77 -9.12 -10.41
C LEU A 145 5.10 -8.75 -11.74
N SER A 146 3.91 -8.17 -11.65
CA SER A 146 3.30 -7.48 -12.80
C SER A 146 3.99 -6.11 -12.99
N ALA A 147 3.87 -5.52 -14.19
CA ALA A 147 4.35 -4.16 -14.43
C ALA A 147 3.72 -3.15 -13.43
N ARG A 148 2.46 -3.34 -13.05
CA ARG A 148 1.80 -2.54 -12.01
C ARG A 148 2.48 -2.72 -10.66
N GLY A 149 2.77 -3.96 -10.27
CA GLY A 149 3.48 -4.28 -9.03
C GLY A 149 4.86 -3.64 -8.98
N TYR A 150 5.62 -3.68 -10.07
CA TYR A 150 6.92 -3.04 -10.20
C TYR A 150 6.86 -1.53 -9.90
N TYR A 151 6.01 -0.79 -10.61
CA TYR A 151 5.90 0.66 -10.39
C TYR A 151 5.28 1.02 -9.04
N ARG A 152 4.45 0.16 -8.46
CA ARG A 152 3.93 0.32 -7.10
C ARG A 152 5.05 0.25 -6.07
N ILE A 153 5.94 -0.73 -6.17
CA ILE A 153 7.10 -0.86 -5.28
C ILE A 153 7.96 0.41 -5.33
N ILE A 154 8.24 0.94 -6.50
CA ILE A 154 9.02 2.17 -6.64
C ILE A 154 8.34 3.35 -5.93
N ARG A 155 7.01 3.53 -6.08
CA ARG A 155 6.27 4.59 -5.39
C ARG A 155 6.31 4.46 -3.87
N VAL A 156 6.17 3.23 -3.37
CA VAL A 156 6.25 2.96 -1.92
C VAL A 156 7.67 3.19 -1.42
N ALA A 157 8.68 2.66 -2.10
CA ALA A 157 10.09 2.84 -1.74
C ALA A 157 10.46 4.34 -1.71
N ARG A 158 10.05 5.12 -2.73
CA ARG A 158 10.25 6.58 -2.73
C ARG A 158 9.55 7.27 -1.55
N THR A 159 8.39 6.79 -1.15
CA THR A 159 7.67 7.34 0.00
C THR A 159 8.38 7.02 1.32
N ILE A 160 8.92 5.81 1.45
CA ILE A 160 9.74 5.43 2.61
C ILE A 160 10.99 6.31 2.69
N ALA A 161 11.71 6.48 1.58
CA ALA A 161 12.88 7.35 1.52
C ALA A 161 12.56 8.81 1.88
N ASP A 162 11.40 9.33 1.44
CA ASP A 162 10.93 10.67 1.83
C ASP A 162 10.68 10.78 3.35
N LEU A 163 10.14 9.72 3.98
CA LEU A 163 9.91 9.64 5.43
C LEU A 163 11.23 9.53 6.22
N GLU A 164 12.23 8.88 5.65
CA GLU A 164 13.57 8.69 6.23
C GLU A 164 14.55 9.81 5.86
N GLU A 165 14.08 10.84 5.17
CA GLU A 165 14.90 11.99 4.73
C GLU A 165 16.03 11.62 3.77
N GLN A 166 15.88 10.51 3.04
CA GLN A 166 16.84 10.05 2.03
C GLN A 166 16.51 10.59 0.63
N GLU A 167 17.56 10.74 -0.21
CA GLU A 167 17.41 11.14 -1.63
C GLU A 167 17.07 9.94 -2.54
#